data_3b2210d4ce5a6da60db770d968460afa
#
_entry.id   3b2210d4ce5a6da60db770d968460afa
#
_cell.length_a   1.000
_cell.length_b   1.000
_cell.length_c   1.000
_cell.angle_alpha   90.00
_cell.angle_beta   90.00
_cell.angle_gamma   90.00
#
_symmetry.space_group_name_H-M   'P 1'
#
loop_
_entity.id
_entity.type
_entity.pdbx_description
1 polymer ?
#
loop_
_entity_poly.entity_id
_entity_poly.type
_entity_poly.pdbx_seq_one_letter_code
_entity_poly.pdbx_strand_id
1 'polypeptide(L)'
;MCTAATYKTKDFYFGRTLDYEFSYGDQITITPRNYPFSFRHAGTKQTHYAIIGMAHVAGDYPLYYDAINEKGVGMAGLNFVGNAAYANVKPDVTNVAQFEFIPWILSQCASVTEVRELLAHMNLTNTPFSEQFPLAQLHWIISDETASITVESTADGLHIYDNPVGVLTNNPPFPQQMFQLNNYMHLSPKQPVNTFADDLTLTAYSRGMGALGLPGDLSSASRFARVAFTKMNSISGDSEAESISQFFHILGSVDQQRGCCEVTEGKYEITLYTSCCNATKGIYYYTTYENHQISAVDMHRENLDGTTLICYPVIQGEQVHFQN
;
A
#
# COMPACT_ATOMS: atom_id res chain seq x y z
N MET A 1 2.93 0.58 11.64
CA MET A 1 1.59 0.80 10.98
C MET A 1 1.78 1.07 9.50
N CYS A 2 0.73 1.30 8.72
CA CYS A 2 0.87 1.46 7.27
C CYS A 2 -0.39 2.11 6.69
N THR A 3 -0.25 2.76 5.53
CA THR A 3 -1.39 3.30 4.77
C THR A 3 -1.13 3.08 3.29
N ALA A 4 -2.05 2.44 2.57
CA ALA A 4 -1.98 2.29 1.12
C ALA A 4 -3.12 3.04 0.45
N ALA A 5 -2.87 3.55 -0.75
CA ALA A 5 -3.86 4.26 -1.53
C ALA A 5 -3.68 4.01 -3.04
N THR A 6 -4.77 4.23 -3.75
CA THR A 6 -4.77 4.33 -5.21
C THR A 6 -5.08 5.76 -5.62
N TYR A 7 -4.68 6.16 -6.82
CA TYR A 7 -5.06 7.44 -7.41
C TYR A 7 -5.15 7.28 -8.94
N LYS A 8 -6.19 7.84 -9.53
CA LYS A 8 -6.39 7.77 -10.98
C LYS A 8 -6.49 9.18 -11.54
N THR A 9 -5.60 9.49 -12.47
CA THR A 9 -5.66 10.65 -13.34
C THR A 9 -5.71 10.15 -14.79
N LYS A 10 -4.82 10.58 -15.65
CA LYS A 10 -4.59 9.95 -16.95
C LYS A 10 -4.03 8.53 -16.78
N ASP A 11 -3.02 8.39 -15.89
CA ASP A 11 -2.44 7.10 -15.53
C ASP A 11 -3.03 6.60 -14.21
N PHE A 12 -2.79 5.33 -13.88
CA PHE A 12 -3.17 4.72 -12.61
C PHE A 12 -1.96 4.66 -11.67
N TYR A 13 -2.15 5.15 -10.45
CA TYR A 13 -1.13 5.19 -9.39
C TYR A 13 -1.54 4.33 -8.20
N PHE A 14 -0.56 3.63 -7.66
CA PHE A 14 -0.69 2.76 -6.49
C PHE A 14 0.52 2.97 -5.58
N GLY A 15 0.34 2.99 -4.27
CA GLY A 15 1.47 3.10 -3.36
C GLY A 15 1.05 3.10 -1.90
N ARG A 16 2.05 3.25 -1.02
CA ARG A 16 1.85 3.17 0.43
C ARG A 16 2.86 3.98 1.22
N THR A 17 2.55 4.21 2.51
CA THR A 17 3.54 4.47 3.55
C THR A 17 3.91 3.15 4.24
N LEU A 18 5.20 2.91 4.51
CA LEU A 18 5.64 1.88 5.45
C LEU A 18 6.01 2.57 6.76
N ASP A 19 5.18 2.37 7.78
CA ASP A 19 5.39 2.97 9.10
C ASP A 19 5.88 1.87 10.05
N TYR A 20 7.13 2.01 10.53
CA TYR A 20 7.78 1.04 11.41
C TYR A 20 8.93 1.68 12.19
N GLU A 21 9.52 0.94 13.15
CA GLU A 21 10.59 1.48 14.01
C GLU A 21 11.98 1.41 13.34
N PHE A 22 12.17 0.51 12.40
CA PHE A 22 13.44 0.30 11.69
C PHE A 22 13.23 -0.37 10.32
N SER A 23 14.20 -0.16 9.41
CA SER A 23 14.25 -0.84 8.10
C SER A 23 14.99 -2.19 8.23
N TYR A 24 14.50 -3.19 7.51
CA TYR A 24 15.18 -4.49 7.36
C TYR A 24 16.25 -4.48 6.25
N GLY A 25 16.60 -3.32 5.70
CA GLY A 25 17.46 -3.20 4.52
C GLY A 25 16.63 -3.23 3.24
N ASP A 26 15.61 -2.39 3.21
CA ASP A 26 14.65 -2.30 2.12
C ASP A 26 15.31 -1.75 0.87
N GLN A 27 14.96 -2.29 -0.29
CA GLN A 27 15.48 -1.86 -1.59
C GLN A 27 14.40 -2.01 -2.67
N ILE A 28 14.49 -1.18 -3.71
CA ILE A 28 13.64 -1.35 -4.88
C ILE A 28 14.17 -2.56 -5.64
N THR A 29 13.29 -3.55 -5.83
CA THR A 29 13.64 -4.81 -6.46
C THR A 29 12.78 -5.05 -7.68
N ILE A 30 13.42 -5.33 -8.81
CA ILE A 30 12.78 -5.82 -10.03
C ILE A 30 12.99 -7.34 -10.10
N THR A 31 11.89 -8.08 -10.22
CA THR A 31 11.90 -9.50 -10.56
C THR A 31 11.59 -9.63 -12.05
N PRO A 32 12.59 -9.97 -12.92
CA PRO A 32 12.39 -10.14 -14.34
C PRO A 32 11.52 -11.36 -14.67
N ARG A 33 10.97 -11.41 -15.90
CA ARG A 33 10.01 -12.44 -16.34
C ARG A 33 10.51 -13.88 -16.23
N ASN A 34 11.80 -14.12 -16.36
CA ASN A 34 12.40 -15.47 -16.31
C ASN A 34 13.14 -15.76 -14.99
N TYR A 35 12.95 -14.91 -13.98
CA TYR A 35 13.41 -15.25 -12.62
C TYR A 35 12.58 -16.44 -12.09
N PRO A 36 13.21 -17.55 -11.67
CA PRO A 36 12.48 -18.74 -11.26
C PRO A 36 11.91 -18.58 -9.83
N PHE A 37 10.64 -18.31 -9.70
CA PHE A 37 9.98 -18.39 -8.39
C PHE A 37 9.78 -19.85 -8.00
N SER A 38 10.30 -20.24 -6.84
CA SER A 38 10.02 -21.53 -6.18
C SER A 38 9.12 -21.29 -4.99
N PHE A 39 7.82 -21.49 -5.16
CA PHE A 39 6.82 -21.35 -4.11
C PHE A 39 6.78 -22.60 -3.23
N ARG A 40 6.60 -22.42 -1.91
CA ARG A 40 6.64 -23.50 -0.91
C ARG A 40 5.67 -24.64 -1.21
N HIS A 41 4.49 -24.30 -1.71
CA HIS A 41 3.43 -25.28 -1.98
C HIS A 41 2.85 -25.20 -3.38
N ALA A 42 3.05 -24.08 -4.09
CA ALA A 42 2.48 -23.83 -5.42
C ALA A 42 3.44 -24.19 -6.57
N GLY A 43 4.56 -24.88 -6.27
CA GLY A 43 5.53 -25.30 -7.26
C GLY A 43 6.42 -24.18 -7.78
N THR A 44 7.11 -24.44 -8.91
CA THR A 44 8.03 -23.49 -9.52
C THR A 44 7.41 -22.82 -10.74
N LYS A 45 7.54 -21.51 -10.83
CA LYS A 45 7.12 -20.71 -11.97
C LYS A 45 8.36 -20.16 -12.69
N GLN A 46 8.66 -20.69 -13.87
CA GLN A 46 9.86 -20.33 -14.64
C GLN A 46 9.69 -19.04 -15.45
N THR A 47 8.47 -18.71 -15.84
CA THR A 47 8.15 -17.50 -16.58
C THR A 47 6.88 -16.88 -16.04
N HIS A 48 6.89 -15.55 -15.86
CA HIS A 48 5.82 -14.80 -15.24
C HIS A 48 5.86 -13.32 -15.66
N TYR A 49 4.92 -12.51 -15.23
CA TYR A 49 4.99 -11.06 -15.41
C TYR A 49 6.15 -10.47 -14.59
N ALA A 50 6.85 -9.50 -15.16
CA ALA A 50 7.86 -8.75 -14.43
C ALA A 50 7.20 -7.93 -13.30
N ILE A 51 7.90 -7.85 -12.16
CA ILE A 51 7.41 -7.20 -10.94
C ILE A 51 8.44 -6.16 -10.50
N ILE A 52 8.00 -4.99 -10.05
CA ILE A 52 8.82 -3.99 -9.37
C ILE A 52 8.17 -3.58 -8.07
N GLY A 53 8.94 -3.48 -7.00
CA GLY A 53 8.42 -3.07 -5.69
C GLY A 53 9.50 -2.85 -4.65
N MET A 54 9.09 -2.43 -3.46
CA MET A 54 9.97 -2.38 -2.30
C MET A 54 10.00 -3.75 -1.63
N ALA A 55 11.19 -4.28 -1.41
CA ALA A 55 11.38 -5.60 -0.82
C ALA A 55 12.59 -5.65 0.11
N HIS A 56 12.51 -6.56 1.09
CA HIS A 56 13.69 -7.12 1.72
C HIS A 56 14.10 -8.36 0.94
N VAL A 57 15.34 -8.39 0.42
CA VAL A 57 15.84 -9.56 -0.30
C VAL A 57 16.58 -10.46 0.66
N ALA A 58 15.98 -11.61 0.99
CA ALA A 58 16.54 -12.62 1.87
C ALA A 58 17.16 -13.75 1.03
N GLY A 59 18.48 -13.80 0.99
CA GLY A 59 19.17 -14.64 0.00
C GLY A 59 18.85 -14.16 -1.42
N ASP A 60 18.27 -15.02 -2.22
CA ASP A 60 17.83 -14.68 -3.59
C ASP A 60 16.30 -14.48 -3.68
N TYR A 61 15.58 -14.39 -2.55
CA TYR A 61 14.10 -14.27 -2.54
C TYR A 61 13.63 -12.87 -2.16
N PRO A 62 12.78 -12.22 -2.99
CA PRO A 62 12.26 -10.90 -2.70
C PRO A 62 11.01 -10.99 -1.81
N LEU A 63 11.13 -10.55 -0.55
CA LEU A 63 10.01 -10.39 0.38
C LEU A 63 9.40 -9.00 0.17
N TYR A 64 8.43 -8.90 -0.74
CA TYR A 64 7.79 -7.63 -1.10
C TYR A 64 6.87 -7.09 0.00
N TYR A 65 6.97 -5.80 0.29
CA TYR A 65 6.02 -5.05 1.10
C TYR A 65 4.89 -4.47 0.25
N ASP A 66 5.24 -3.92 -0.91
CA ASP A 66 4.36 -3.45 -1.97
C ASP A 66 5.06 -3.60 -3.32
N ALA A 67 4.28 -3.84 -4.35
CA ALA A 67 4.79 -3.98 -5.70
C ALA A 67 3.69 -3.75 -6.74
N ILE A 68 4.12 -3.51 -7.97
CA ILE A 68 3.28 -3.57 -9.17
C ILE A 68 3.89 -4.56 -10.16
N ASN A 69 3.06 -5.13 -11.03
CA ASN A 69 3.54 -5.89 -12.17
C ASN A 69 3.45 -5.07 -13.48
N GLU A 70 4.08 -5.57 -14.53
CA GLU A 70 4.10 -4.95 -15.86
C GLU A 70 2.72 -4.87 -16.55
N LYS A 71 1.67 -5.46 -15.95
CA LYS A 71 0.28 -5.41 -16.42
C LYS A 71 -0.54 -4.33 -15.71
N GLY A 72 0.05 -3.66 -14.71
CA GLY A 72 -0.59 -2.58 -14.00
C GLY A 72 -1.39 -3.00 -12.75
N VAL A 73 -1.26 -4.23 -12.30
CA VAL A 73 -1.81 -4.67 -11.01
C VAL A 73 -0.84 -4.28 -9.90
N GLY A 74 -1.35 -3.58 -8.88
CA GLY A 74 -0.63 -3.22 -7.67
C GLY A 74 -1.12 -4.00 -6.46
N MET A 75 -0.20 -4.35 -5.54
CA MET A 75 -0.51 -5.04 -4.31
C MET A 75 0.38 -4.57 -3.17
N ALA A 76 -0.18 -4.42 -1.97
CA ALA A 76 0.56 -4.10 -0.75
C ALA A 76 0.03 -4.91 0.43
N GLY A 77 0.94 -5.37 1.29
CA GLY A 77 0.63 -6.00 2.56
C GLY A 77 0.79 -5.02 3.71
N LEU A 78 -0.21 -4.93 4.58
CA LEU A 78 -0.25 -4.02 5.73
C LEU A 78 -0.48 -4.82 7.02
N ASN A 79 0.08 -4.35 8.14
CA ASN A 79 -0.09 -5.02 9.43
C ASN A 79 -1.56 -5.12 9.84
N PHE A 80 -1.96 -6.34 10.24
CA PHE A 80 -3.32 -6.68 10.66
C PHE A 80 -3.28 -7.51 11.96
N VAL A 81 -2.53 -7.00 12.91
CA VAL A 81 -2.17 -7.70 14.15
C VAL A 81 -3.40 -8.08 14.97
N GLY A 82 -3.43 -9.34 15.42
CA GLY A 82 -4.53 -9.88 16.23
C GLY A 82 -5.79 -10.29 15.44
N ASN A 83 -5.88 -9.95 14.15
CA ASN A 83 -6.98 -10.37 13.28
C ASN A 83 -6.54 -11.38 12.21
N ALA A 84 -5.31 -11.24 11.69
CA ALA A 84 -4.81 -12.16 10.68
C ALA A 84 -4.66 -13.58 11.23
N ALA A 85 -5.21 -14.56 10.50
CA ALA A 85 -5.08 -15.98 10.77
C ALA A 85 -4.89 -16.74 9.45
N TYR A 86 -3.93 -17.65 9.44
CA TYR A 86 -3.61 -18.48 8.26
C TYR A 86 -3.88 -19.95 8.56
N ALA A 87 -4.35 -20.67 7.56
CA ALA A 87 -4.73 -22.05 7.71
C ALA A 87 -3.53 -23.01 7.54
N ASN A 88 -3.69 -24.24 7.99
CA ASN A 88 -2.80 -25.32 7.56
C ASN A 88 -2.96 -25.60 6.07
N VAL A 89 -1.97 -26.28 5.47
CA VAL A 89 -2.05 -26.80 4.11
C VAL A 89 -3.32 -27.66 3.95
N LYS A 90 -4.09 -27.40 2.90
CA LYS A 90 -5.33 -28.13 2.57
C LYS A 90 -5.16 -28.94 1.30
N PRO A 91 -5.77 -30.15 1.19
CA PRO A 91 -5.82 -30.86 -0.07
C PRO A 91 -6.73 -30.15 -1.08
N ASP A 92 -6.55 -30.43 -2.36
CA ASP A 92 -7.42 -30.03 -3.48
C ASP A 92 -7.61 -28.54 -3.71
N VAL A 93 -6.74 -27.69 -3.12
CA VAL A 93 -6.67 -26.25 -3.34
C VAL A 93 -5.24 -25.79 -3.50
N THR A 94 -5.02 -24.67 -4.17
CA THR A 94 -3.69 -24.08 -4.28
C THR A 94 -3.28 -23.47 -2.94
N ASN A 95 -2.27 -24.04 -2.30
CA ASN A 95 -1.71 -23.51 -1.06
C ASN A 95 -0.60 -22.50 -1.35
N VAL A 96 -0.66 -21.34 -0.72
CA VAL A 96 0.31 -20.26 -0.88
C VAL A 96 0.77 -19.80 0.49
N ALA A 97 2.07 -19.78 0.73
CA ALA A 97 2.59 -19.23 1.97
C ALA A 97 2.35 -17.71 2.04
N GLN A 98 2.07 -17.21 3.22
CA GLN A 98 1.71 -15.81 3.42
C GLN A 98 2.73 -14.83 2.83
N PHE A 99 4.04 -15.09 2.99
CA PHE A 99 5.12 -14.23 2.49
C PHE A 99 5.26 -14.27 0.94
N GLU A 100 4.69 -15.28 0.29
CA GLU A 100 4.70 -15.46 -1.16
C GLU A 100 3.49 -14.79 -1.85
N PHE A 101 2.54 -14.31 -1.08
CA PHE A 101 1.24 -13.92 -1.63
C PHE A 101 1.36 -12.77 -2.63
N ILE A 102 2.19 -11.75 -2.37
CA ILE A 102 2.42 -10.65 -3.32
C ILE A 102 3.04 -11.17 -4.63
N PRO A 103 4.21 -11.83 -4.64
CA PRO A 103 4.80 -12.31 -5.88
C PRO A 103 3.96 -13.38 -6.57
N TRP A 104 3.21 -14.21 -5.81
CA TRP A 104 2.35 -15.23 -6.40
C TRP A 104 1.19 -14.62 -7.20
N ILE A 105 0.52 -13.60 -6.67
CA ILE A 105 -0.54 -12.86 -7.39
C ILE A 105 0.04 -12.09 -8.59
N LEU A 106 1.05 -11.25 -8.35
CA LEU A 106 1.57 -10.34 -9.37
C LEU A 106 2.29 -11.07 -10.51
N SER A 107 2.79 -12.29 -10.27
CA SER A 107 3.44 -13.09 -11.30
C SER A 107 2.48 -13.63 -12.36
N GLN A 108 1.17 -13.58 -12.16
CA GLN A 108 0.23 -14.29 -13.04
C GLN A 108 -1.09 -13.56 -13.35
N CYS A 109 -1.46 -12.54 -12.60
CA CYS A 109 -2.70 -11.81 -12.80
C CYS A 109 -2.45 -10.49 -13.53
N ALA A 110 -3.19 -10.24 -14.60
CA ALA A 110 -3.15 -8.99 -15.37
C ALA A 110 -4.27 -8.01 -14.96
N SER A 111 -5.20 -8.41 -14.10
CA SER A 111 -6.30 -7.59 -13.63
C SER A 111 -6.83 -8.06 -12.27
N VAL A 112 -7.54 -7.18 -11.57
CA VAL A 112 -8.27 -7.53 -10.32
C VAL A 112 -9.33 -8.59 -10.58
N THR A 113 -9.90 -8.67 -11.77
CA THR A 113 -10.84 -9.73 -12.14
C THR A 113 -10.16 -11.11 -12.10
N GLU A 114 -8.99 -11.24 -12.72
CA GLU A 114 -8.19 -12.48 -12.66
C GLU A 114 -7.75 -12.81 -11.24
N VAL A 115 -7.41 -11.79 -10.43
CA VAL A 115 -7.10 -11.99 -9.01
C VAL A 115 -8.26 -12.62 -8.27
N ARG A 116 -9.49 -12.13 -8.47
CA ARG A 116 -10.69 -12.70 -7.81
C ARG A 116 -10.93 -14.17 -8.18
N GLU A 117 -10.77 -14.50 -9.46
CA GLU A 117 -10.89 -15.88 -9.94
C GLU A 117 -9.85 -16.79 -9.26
N LEU A 118 -8.61 -16.31 -9.17
CA LEU A 118 -7.52 -17.04 -8.56
C LEU A 118 -7.73 -17.24 -7.05
N LEU A 119 -8.20 -16.21 -6.34
CA LEU A 119 -8.47 -16.24 -4.90
C LEU A 119 -9.58 -17.22 -4.51
N ALA A 120 -10.54 -17.51 -5.42
CA ALA A 120 -11.62 -18.45 -5.15
C ALA A 120 -11.15 -19.90 -4.96
N HIS A 121 -9.93 -20.24 -5.38
CA HIS A 121 -9.38 -21.60 -5.41
C HIS A 121 -8.08 -21.77 -4.63
N MET A 122 -7.79 -20.85 -3.71
CA MET A 122 -6.55 -20.85 -2.95
C MET A 122 -6.75 -20.92 -1.44
N ASN A 123 -5.67 -21.21 -0.74
CA ASN A 123 -5.57 -21.20 0.71
C ASN A 123 -4.27 -20.51 1.12
N LEU A 124 -4.36 -19.48 1.98
CA LEU A 124 -3.20 -18.87 2.60
C LEU A 124 -2.74 -19.71 3.78
N THR A 125 -1.48 -20.15 3.73
CA THR A 125 -0.94 -21.10 4.73
C THR A 125 -0.13 -20.39 5.81
N ASN A 126 -0.09 -21.03 6.97
CA ASN A 126 0.70 -20.63 8.12
C ASN A 126 2.18 -21.09 8.00
N THR A 127 2.70 -21.19 6.79
CA THR A 127 4.09 -21.54 6.51
C THR A 127 4.98 -20.30 6.61
N PRO A 128 5.92 -20.22 7.57
CA PRO A 128 6.85 -19.10 7.69
C PRO A 128 7.92 -19.15 6.60
N PHE A 129 8.56 -17.99 6.33
CA PHE A 129 9.72 -17.95 5.45
C PHE A 129 10.91 -18.70 6.08
N SER A 130 11.22 -18.38 7.32
CA SER A 130 12.26 -19.03 8.14
C SER A 130 11.99 -18.79 9.62
N GLU A 131 12.81 -19.35 10.50
CA GLU A 131 12.76 -19.05 11.94
C GLU A 131 13.06 -17.56 12.23
N GLN A 132 13.96 -16.96 11.45
CA GLN A 132 14.34 -15.55 11.56
C GLN A 132 13.24 -14.61 11.04
N PHE A 133 12.47 -15.06 10.05
CA PHE A 133 11.35 -14.33 9.47
C PHE A 133 10.07 -15.15 9.67
N PRO A 134 9.44 -15.00 10.85
CA PRO A 134 8.21 -15.72 11.19
C PRO A 134 7.02 -15.17 10.41
N LEU A 135 5.84 -15.72 10.62
CA LEU A 135 4.60 -15.26 10.01
C LEU A 135 4.32 -13.79 10.34
N ALA A 136 4.18 -12.98 9.32
CA ALA A 136 3.68 -11.62 9.46
C ALA A 136 2.15 -11.62 9.44
N GLN A 137 1.53 -10.90 10.38
CA GLN A 137 0.08 -10.74 10.45
C GLN A 137 -0.33 -9.61 9.52
N LEU A 138 -0.76 -9.95 8.30
CA LEU A 138 -1.06 -8.99 7.23
C LEU A 138 -2.49 -9.13 6.71
N HIS A 139 -2.98 -8.05 6.12
CA HIS A 139 -4.03 -8.01 5.13
C HIS A 139 -3.55 -7.21 3.91
N TRP A 140 -4.26 -7.28 2.81
CA TRP A 140 -3.76 -6.76 1.54
C TRP A 140 -4.79 -5.90 0.82
N ILE A 141 -4.28 -4.86 0.14
CA ILE A 141 -4.99 -4.16 -0.92
C ILE A 141 -4.42 -4.60 -2.27
N ILE A 142 -5.29 -4.91 -3.22
CA ILE A 142 -4.93 -5.28 -4.58
C ILE A 142 -5.77 -4.42 -5.52
N SER A 143 -5.13 -3.79 -6.49
CA SER A 143 -5.82 -2.80 -7.34
C SER A 143 -5.24 -2.79 -8.74
N ASP A 144 -6.10 -2.50 -9.70
CA ASP A 144 -5.75 -2.07 -11.05
C ASP A 144 -6.46 -0.76 -11.38
N GLU A 145 -6.38 -0.29 -12.62
CA GLU A 145 -7.02 0.96 -13.03
C GLU A 145 -8.55 0.95 -12.94
N THR A 146 -9.18 -0.22 -12.84
CA THR A 146 -10.64 -0.42 -12.89
C THR A 146 -11.27 -0.74 -11.55
N ALA A 147 -10.53 -1.41 -10.66
CA ALA A 147 -11.05 -1.92 -9.40
C ALA A 147 -10.00 -1.94 -8.29
N SER A 148 -10.48 -1.92 -7.06
CA SER A 148 -9.67 -2.17 -5.86
C SER A 148 -10.40 -3.14 -4.95
N ILE A 149 -9.65 -4.08 -4.35
CA ILE A 149 -10.14 -5.05 -3.37
C ILE A 149 -9.26 -5.05 -2.12
N THR A 150 -9.88 -5.42 -1.01
CA THR A 150 -9.18 -5.74 0.23
C THR A 150 -9.30 -7.22 0.50
N VAL A 151 -8.20 -7.87 0.82
CA VAL A 151 -8.13 -9.31 1.15
C VAL A 151 -7.69 -9.46 2.60
N GLU A 152 -8.53 -10.11 3.41
CA GLU A 152 -8.30 -10.40 4.83
C GLU A 152 -8.45 -11.90 5.08
N SER A 153 -7.41 -12.52 5.64
CA SER A 153 -7.44 -13.90 6.13
C SER A 153 -7.59 -13.87 7.65
N THR A 154 -8.76 -14.29 8.13
CA THR A 154 -9.14 -14.25 9.54
C THR A 154 -9.48 -15.66 10.03
N ALA A 155 -9.79 -15.83 11.33
CA ALA A 155 -10.05 -17.12 11.91
C ALA A 155 -11.25 -17.88 11.27
N ASP A 156 -12.18 -17.15 10.66
CA ASP A 156 -13.36 -17.67 9.97
C ASP A 156 -13.17 -17.84 8.45
N GLY A 157 -12.00 -17.46 7.91
CA GLY A 157 -11.64 -17.73 6.52
C GLY A 157 -11.00 -16.56 5.78
N LEU A 158 -10.92 -16.72 4.44
CA LEU A 158 -10.43 -15.70 3.53
C LEU A 158 -11.61 -14.83 3.03
N HIS A 159 -11.51 -13.55 3.27
CA HIS A 159 -12.51 -12.55 2.88
C HIS A 159 -11.96 -11.64 1.80
N ILE A 160 -12.80 -11.35 0.80
CA ILE A 160 -12.49 -10.47 -0.32
C ILE A 160 -13.57 -9.40 -0.36
N TYR A 161 -13.18 -8.15 -0.10
CA TYR A 161 -14.10 -7.01 -0.08
C TYR A 161 -13.84 -6.09 -1.27
N ASP A 162 -14.92 -5.57 -1.86
CA ASP A 162 -14.81 -4.42 -2.74
C ASP A 162 -14.33 -3.21 -1.95
N ASN A 163 -13.34 -2.50 -2.49
CA ASN A 163 -12.76 -1.33 -1.85
C ASN A 163 -13.01 -0.07 -2.69
N PRO A 164 -14.20 0.53 -2.59
CA PRO A 164 -14.59 1.65 -3.43
C PRO A 164 -13.80 2.94 -3.15
N VAL A 165 -13.16 3.04 -1.97
CA VAL A 165 -12.31 4.19 -1.64
C VAL A 165 -10.87 4.00 -2.10
N GLY A 166 -10.44 2.75 -2.38
CA GLY A 166 -9.07 2.43 -2.78
C GLY A 166 -8.04 2.86 -1.74
N VAL A 167 -8.35 2.67 -0.46
CA VAL A 167 -7.49 2.96 0.70
C VAL A 167 -7.51 1.76 1.64
N LEU A 168 -6.38 1.43 2.23
CA LEU A 168 -6.27 0.47 3.32
C LEU A 168 -5.27 0.98 4.36
N THR A 169 -5.59 0.77 5.64
CA THR A 169 -4.67 1.04 6.74
C THR A 169 -4.39 -0.25 7.53
N ASN A 170 -4.64 -0.30 8.81
CA ASN A 170 -4.42 -1.46 9.66
C ASN A 170 -5.75 -1.92 10.29
N ASN A 171 -5.76 -2.32 11.59
CA ASN A 171 -6.98 -2.59 12.34
C ASN A 171 -7.90 -1.35 12.41
N PRO A 172 -9.22 -1.53 12.52
CA PRO A 172 -9.97 -2.78 12.54
C PRO A 172 -10.14 -3.41 11.15
N PRO A 173 -10.84 -4.57 11.03
CA PRO A 173 -11.20 -5.17 9.74
C PRO A 173 -11.87 -4.19 8.79
N PHE A 174 -11.64 -4.36 7.50
CA PHE A 174 -12.04 -3.41 6.46
C PHE A 174 -13.53 -3.02 6.46
N PRO A 175 -14.49 -3.94 6.68
CA PRO A 175 -15.91 -3.54 6.77
C PRO A 175 -16.18 -2.54 7.91
N GLN A 176 -15.44 -2.63 9.01
CA GLN A 176 -15.59 -1.70 10.13
C GLN A 176 -14.97 -0.33 9.79
N GLN A 177 -13.84 -0.31 9.06
CA GLN A 177 -13.25 0.94 8.57
C GLN A 177 -14.22 1.66 7.62
N MET A 178 -14.83 0.91 6.69
CA MET A 178 -15.84 1.46 5.78
C MET A 178 -17.06 1.98 6.54
N PHE A 179 -17.54 1.22 7.54
CA PHE A 179 -18.67 1.66 8.37
C PHE A 179 -18.38 2.98 9.11
N GLN A 180 -17.17 3.16 9.62
CA GLN A 180 -16.78 4.37 10.33
C GLN A 180 -16.81 5.63 9.46
N LEU A 181 -16.67 5.52 8.12
CA LEU A 181 -16.80 6.68 7.22
C LEU A 181 -18.16 7.37 7.33
N ASN A 182 -19.21 6.67 7.79
CA ASN A 182 -20.52 7.28 8.02
C ASN A 182 -20.45 8.43 9.06
N ASN A 183 -19.51 8.39 9.99
CA ASN A 183 -19.32 9.46 10.97
C ASN A 183 -18.80 10.76 10.33
N TYR A 184 -18.29 10.70 9.11
CA TYR A 184 -17.63 11.78 8.39
C TYR A 184 -18.42 12.27 7.18
N MET A 185 -19.69 11.85 7.01
CA MET A 185 -20.56 12.25 5.88
C MET A 185 -20.74 13.77 5.74
N HIS A 186 -20.57 14.51 6.84
CA HIS A 186 -20.71 15.96 6.87
C HIS A 186 -19.49 16.71 6.35
N LEU A 187 -18.35 16.02 6.18
CA LEU A 187 -17.11 16.64 5.71
C LEU A 187 -17.22 17.08 4.25
N SER A 188 -16.67 18.24 3.95
CA SER A 188 -16.68 18.82 2.61
C SER A 188 -15.43 19.68 2.37
N PRO A 189 -14.90 19.75 1.14
CA PRO A 189 -13.87 20.75 0.78
C PRO A 189 -14.43 22.17 0.71
N LYS A 190 -15.77 22.33 0.72
CA LYS A 190 -16.46 23.62 0.67
C LYS A 190 -16.60 24.23 2.05
N GLN A 191 -16.82 25.54 2.12
CA GLN A 191 -17.17 26.21 3.38
C GLN A 191 -18.51 25.70 3.91
N PRO A 192 -18.63 25.53 5.25
CA PRO A 192 -19.88 25.09 5.85
C PRO A 192 -20.96 26.16 5.73
N VAL A 193 -22.20 25.72 5.57
CA VAL A 193 -23.40 26.55 5.72
C VAL A 193 -23.88 26.41 7.17
N ASN A 194 -24.39 27.49 7.76
CA ASN A 194 -24.97 27.41 9.10
C ASN A 194 -26.25 26.55 9.08
N THR A 195 -26.15 25.37 9.70
CA THR A 195 -27.26 24.44 9.94
C THR A 195 -27.47 24.15 11.44
N PHE A 196 -26.81 24.95 12.31
CA PHE A 196 -26.81 24.69 13.75
C PHE A 196 -28.17 24.97 14.38
N ALA A 197 -28.75 26.17 14.07
CA ALA A 197 -30.09 26.58 14.48
C ALA A 197 -30.52 27.74 13.58
N ASP A 198 -31.82 27.80 13.30
CA ASP A 198 -32.39 28.82 12.40
C ASP A 198 -32.30 30.26 12.95
N ASP A 199 -32.38 30.39 14.29
CA ASP A 199 -32.36 31.65 15.01
C ASP A 199 -30.96 32.12 15.42
N LEU A 200 -29.91 31.35 15.13
CA LEU A 200 -28.54 31.69 15.49
C LEU A 200 -27.68 31.92 14.21
N THR A 201 -27.20 33.14 14.04
CA THR A 201 -26.28 33.46 12.93
C THR A 201 -24.86 33.07 13.29
N LEU A 202 -24.33 32.04 12.59
CA LEU A 202 -22.94 31.64 12.64
C LEU A 202 -22.29 31.82 11.26
N THR A 203 -21.03 32.24 11.26
CA THR A 203 -20.29 32.49 10.03
C THR A 203 -18.94 31.76 10.06
N ALA A 204 -18.51 31.27 8.90
CA ALA A 204 -17.18 30.70 8.77
C ALA A 204 -16.10 31.77 9.02
N TYR A 205 -15.18 31.51 9.94
CA TYR A 205 -14.11 32.45 10.32
C TYR A 205 -12.78 32.15 9.59
N SER A 206 -12.66 31.00 8.91
CA SER A 206 -11.48 30.63 8.13
C SER A 206 -11.83 29.70 6.98
N ARG A 207 -10.90 29.56 6.01
CA ARG A 207 -11.02 28.54 4.96
C ARG A 207 -10.74 27.14 5.53
N GLY A 208 -11.28 26.11 4.87
CA GLY A 208 -11.07 24.70 5.27
C GLY A 208 -12.02 24.22 6.36
N MET A 209 -12.95 25.07 6.86
CA MET A 209 -13.88 24.69 7.94
C MET A 209 -14.87 23.59 7.54
N GLY A 210 -15.09 23.33 6.26
CA GLY A 210 -15.91 22.18 5.83
C GLY A 210 -15.32 20.83 6.20
N ALA A 211 -14.03 20.76 6.53
CA ALA A 211 -13.38 19.56 7.03
C ALA A 211 -13.23 19.53 8.59
N LEU A 212 -13.95 20.37 9.31
CA LEU A 212 -13.97 20.30 10.79
C LEU A 212 -14.45 18.93 11.26
N GLY A 213 -13.64 18.27 12.10
CA GLY A 213 -13.88 16.90 12.56
C GLY A 213 -13.13 15.83 11.75
N LEU A 214 -12.43 16.19 10.67
CA LEU A 214 -11.49 15.27 10.04
C LEU A 214 -10.41 14.88 11.06
N PRO A 215 -10.24 13.57 11.38
CA PRO A 215 -9.37 13.16 12.47
C PRO A 215 -7.90 13.49 12.17
N GLY A 216 -7.18 13.94 13.20
CA GLY A 216 -5.78 14.39 13.11
C GLY A 216 -4.77 13.45 13.73
N ASP A 217 -5.20 12.45 14.50
CA ASP A 217 -4.32 11.49 15.16
C ASP A 217 -3.79 10.42 14.17
N LEU A 218 -2.79 9.66 14.63
CA LEU A 218 -2.09 8.66 13.82
C LEU A 218 -2.69 7.25 13.90
N SER A 219 -3.83 7.06 14.58
CA SER A 219 -4.49 5.75 14.63
C SER A 219 -4.93 5.28 13.24
N SER A 220 -5.04 3.97 13.09
CA SER A 220 -5.39 3.35 11.80
C SER A 220 -6.72 3.87 11.24
N ALA A 221 -7.76 3.94 12.07
CA ALA A 221 -9.09 4.42 11.67
C ALA A 221 -9.08 5.91 11.26
N SER A 222 -8.32 6.73 11.98
CA SER A 222 -8.16 8.16 11.67
C SER A 222 -7.39 8.37 10.36
N ARG A 223 -6.32 7.63 10.13
CA ARG A 223 -5.56 7.66 8.87
C ARG A 223 -6.42 7.19 7.70
N PHE A 224 -7.24 6.14 7.90
CA PHE A 224 -8.16 5.67 6.86
C PHE A 224 -9.15 6.78 6.45
N ALA A 225 -9.84 7.38 7.41
CA ALA A 225 -10.79 8.46 7.13
C ALA A 225 -10.12 9.68 6.48
N ARG A 226 -8.92 10.06 6.96
CA ARG A 226 -8.16 11.19 6.43
C ARG A 226 -7.71 10.96 5.00
N VAL A 227 -7.10 9.81 4.69
CA VAL A 227 -6.63 9.51 3.33
C VAL A 227 -7.80 9.33 2.38
N ALA A 228 -8.90 8.67 2.81
CA ALA A 228 -10.10 8.54 2.01
C ALA A 228 -10.67 9.92 1.63
N PHE A 229 -10.84 10.82 2.60
CA PHE A 229 -11.32 12.19 2.36
C PHE A 229 -10.36 12.99 1.45
N THR A 230 -9.07 12.97 1.76
CA THR A 230 -8.05 13.71 1.01
C THR A 230 -8.00 13.22 -0.44
N LYS A 231 -7.88 11.91 -0.64
CA LYS A 231 -7.82 11.30 -1.97
C LYS A 231 -9.06 11.62 -2.82
N MET A 232 -10.26 11.44 -2.25
CA MET A 232 -11.51 11.58 -3.00
C MET A 232 -11.85 13.03 -3.33
N ASN A 233 -11.23 14.00 -2.63
CA ASN A 233 -11.42 15.43 -2.90
C ASN A 233 -10.19 16.08 -3.57
N SER A 234 -9.10 15.34 -3.73
CA SER A 234 -7.89 15.84 -4.40
C SER A 234 -8.10 16.02 -5.89
N ILE A 235 -7.53 17.10 -6.42
CA ILE A 235 -7.53 17.42 -7.85
C ILE A 235 -6.07 17.53 -8.29
N SER A 236 -5.74 16.91 -9.40
CA SER A 236 -4.43 16.97 -10.06
C SER A 236 -4.62 17.34 -11.53
N GLY A 237 -3.57 17.88 -12.15
CA GLY A 237 -3.47 17.90 -13.61
C GLY A 237 -3.20 16.50 -14.17
N ASP A 238 -3.17 16.41 -15.49
CA ASP A 238 -3.01 15.13 -16.21
C ASP A 238 -1.55 14.72 -16.43
N SER A 239 -0.60 15.60 -16.18
CA SER A 239 0.82 15.26 -16.31
C SER A 239 1.25 14.29 -15.21
N GLU A 240 2.23 13.45 -15.54
CA GLU A 240 2.80 12.51 -14.59
C GLU A 240 3.40 13.22 -13.36
N ALA A 241 4.12 14.31 -13.58
CA ALA A 241 4.71 15.10 -12.50
C ALA A 241 3.67 15.66 -11.52
N GLU A 242 2.56 16.21 -12.03
CA GLU A 242 1.45 16.70 -11.20
C GLU A 242 0.78 15.57 -10.44
N SER A 243 0.55 14.43 -11.09
CA SER A 243 -0.09 13.27 -10.50
C SER A 243 0.75 12.65 -9.38
N ILE A 244 2.07 12.50 -9.61
CA ILE A 244 3.02 12.00 -8.60
C ILE A 244 3.07 12.97 -7.40
N SER A 245 3.22 14.26 -7.65
CA SER A 245 3.23 15.28 -6.60
C SER A 245 1.95 15.21 -5.76
N GLN A 246 0.77 15.13 -6.41
CA GLN A 246 -0.50 15.03 -5.72
C GLN A 246 -0.61 13.72 -4.90
N PHE A 247 -0.10 12.61 -5.44
CA PHE A 247 -0.10 11.33 -4.71
C PHE A 247 0.72 11.39 -3.43
N PHE A 248 1.93 11.98 -3.48
CA PHE A 248 2.74 12.18 -2.27
C PHE A 248 2.07 13.13 -1.28
N HIS A 249 1.34 14.16 -1.72
CA HIS A 249 0.54 15.01 -0.82
C HIS A 249 -0.62 14.25 -0.17
N ILE A 250 -1.26 13.30 -0.88
CA ILE A 250 -2.32 12.47 -0.31
C ILE A 250 -1.75 11.62 0.85
N LEU A 251 -0.69 10.87 0.60
CA LEU A 251 -0.07 10.01 1.62
C LEU A 251 0.69 10.81 2.69
N GLY A 252 1.31 11.94 2.35
CA GLY A 252 1.97 12.85 3.30
C GLY A 252 1.01 13.41 4.37
N SER A 253 -0.31 13.36 4.11
CA SER A 253 -1.31 13.75 5.11
C SER A 253 -1.33 12.82 6.35
N VAL A 254 -0.69 11.66 6.27
CA VAL A 254 -0.64 10.64 7.35
C VAL A 254 0.79 10.18 7.66
N ASP A 255 1.79 10.92 7.24
CA ASP A 255 3.18 10.67 7.60
C ASP A 255 3.35 10.64 9.12
N GLN A 256 4.15 9.70 9.61
CA GLN A 256 4.42 9.53 11.02
C GLN A 256 5.79 10.12 11.37
N GLN A 257 5.74 11.16 12.21
CA GLN A 257 6.93 11.89 12.65
C GLN A 257 7.55 11.20 13.86
N ARG A 258 8.88 11.17 13.92
CA ARG A 258 9.63 10.64 15.06
C ARG A 258 9.23 11.36 16.36
N GLY A 259 8.87 10.58 17.37
CA GLY A 259 8.41 11.08 18.67
C GLY A 259 6.90 11.18 18.82
N CYS A 260 6.11 11.07 17.74
CA CYS A 260 4.65 11.21 17.79
C CYS A 260 3.89 9.87 17.96
N CYS A 261 4.56 8.74 17.72
CA CYS A 261 4.01 7.41 17.92
C CYS A 261 5.05 6.51 18.60
N GLU A 262 4.98 6.40 19.93
CA GLU A 262 5.87 5.55 20.71
C GLU A 262 5.33 4.12 20.74
N VAL A 263 6.15 3.15 20.39
CA VAL A 263 5.83 1.71 20.40
C VAL A 263 6.24 1.08 21.73
N THR A 264 7.47 1.37 22.14
CA THR A 264 8.01 1.03 23.45
C THR A 264 8.95 2.17 23.85
N GLU A 265 9.34 2.25 25.13
CA GLU A 265 10.18 3.32 25.64
C GLU A 265 11.40 3.60 24.73
N GLY A 266 11.47 4.81 24.19
CA GLY A 266 12.51 5.28 23.29
C GLY A 266 12.49 4.73 21.87
N LYS A 267 11.46 3.95 21.47
CA LYS A 267 11.27 3.47 20.10
C LYS A 267 10.01 4.06 19.50
N TYR A 268 10.17 4.69 18.37
CA TYR A 268 9.09 5.42 17.69
C TYR A 268 8.82 4.83 16.32
N GLU A 269 7.57 4.71 15.98
CA GLU A 269 7.14 4.43 14.62
C GLU A 269 7.28 5.69 13.78
N ILE A 270 7.89 5.56 12.61
CA ILE A 270 8.08 6.63 11.62
C ILE A 270 7.71 6.11 10.24
N THR A 271 7.35 6.99 9.33
CA THR A 271 7.18 6.63 7.92
C THR A 271 8.55 6.39 7.29
N LEU A 272 9.01 5.14 7.26
CA LEU A 272 10.32 4.78 6.71
C LEU A 272 10.45 5.16 5.24
N TYR A 273 9.39 4.90 4.45
CA TYR A 273 9.28 5.35 3.07
C TYR A 273 7.81 5.57 2.68
N THR A 274 7.62 6.39 1.68
CA THR A 274 6.38 6.52 0.93
C THR A 274 6.64 6.12 -0.51
N SER A 275 5.85 5.19 -1.05
CA SER A 275 5.90 4.79 -2.46
C SER A 275 4.75 5.38 -3.27
N CYS A 276 5.02 5.60 -4.56
CA CYS A 276 4.05 5.95 -5.58
C CYS A 276 4.43 5.23 -6.87
N CYS A 277 3.70 4.20 -7.25
CA CYS A 277 3.94 3.49 -8.50
C CYS A 277 3.05 4.06 -9.59
N ASN A 278 3.62 4.51 -10.72
CA ASN A 278 2.84 4.65 -11.94
C ASN A 278 2.65 3.25 -12.53
N ALA A 279 1.53 2.60 -12.18
CA ALA A 279 1.26 1.23 -12.58
C ALA A 279 0.97 1.08 -14.08
N THR A 280 0.52 2.16 -14.75
CA THR A 280 0.34 2.19 -16.20
C THR A 280 1.68 2.12 -16.94
N LYS A 281 2.74 2.69 -16.36
CA LYS A 281 4.05 2.81 -17.01
C LYS A 281 5.14 1.93 -16.39
N GLY A 282 4.87 1.24 -15.30
CA GLY A 282 5.85 0.39 -14.64
C GLY A 282 6.98 1.17 -13.94
N ILE A 283 6.69 2.34 -13.36
CA ILE A 283 7.68 3.19 -12.70
C ILE A 283 7.38 3.23 -11.21
N TYR A 284 8.39 2.96 -10.39
CA TYR A 284 8.33 3.01 -8.94
C TYR A 284 9.00 4.29 -8.42
N TYR A 285 8.22 5.23 -7.87
CA TYR A 285 8.69 6.44 -7.21
C TYR A 285 8.66 6.26 -5.71
N TYR A 286 9.61 6.87 -5.00
CA TYR A 286 9.64 6.82 -3.53
C TYR A 286 10.32 8.04 -2.91
N THR A 287 9.98 8.30 -1.66
CA THR A 287 10.72 9.13 -0.71
C THR A 287 11.01 8.31 0.53
N THR A 288 12.00 8.70 1.34
CA THR A 288 12.28 8.08 2.65
C THR A 288 12.17 9.12 3.76
N TYR A 289 12.13 8.67 5.01
CA TYR A 289 12.11 9.58 6.16
C TYR A 289 13.31 10.54 6.18
N GLU A 290 14.46 10.09 5.69
CA GLU A 290 15.71 10.85 5.70
C GLU A 290 16.06 11.49 4.34
N ASN A 291 15.19 11.31 3.32
CA ASN A 291 15.36 11.92 2.00
C ASN A 291 13.99 12.24 1.39
N HIS A 292 13.68 13.54 1.33
CA HIS A 292 12.42 14.04 0.77
C HIS A 292 12.42 14.15 -0.77
N GLN A 293 13.60 14.01 -1.41
CA GLN A 293 13.65 14.02 -2.86
C GLN A 293 12.96 12.79 -3.42
N ILE A 294 12.01 12.97 -4.34
CA ILE A 294 11.39 11.88 -5.07
C ILE A 294 12.43 11.22 -5.96
N SER A 295 12.68 9.94 -5.71
CA SER A 295 13.54 9.08 -6.50
C SER A 295 12.71 8.06 -7.27
N ALA A 296 13.21 7.55 -8.40
CA ALA A 296 12.45 6.65 -9.26
C ALA A 296 13.29 5.54 -9.87
N VAL A 297 12.65 4.38 -10.07
CA VAL A 297 13.17 3.26 -10.86
C VAL A 297 12.11 2.89 -11.90
N ASP A 298 12.49 2.94 -13.17
CA ASP A 298 11.65 2.54 -14.30
C ASP A 298 12.03 1.11 -14.72
N MET A 299 11.11 0.16 -14.50
CA MET A 299 11.38 -1.24 -14.81
C MET A 299 11.68 -1.50 -16.29
N HIS A 300 11.13 -0.68 -17.19
CA HIS A 300 11.32 -0.84 -18.64
C HIS A 300 12.69 -0.37 -19.15
N ARG A 301 13.49 0.26 -18.28
CA ARG A 301 14.90 0.57 -18.60
C ARG A 301 15.84 -0.58 -18.29
N GLU A 302 15.32 -1.68 -17.73
CA GLU A 302 16.07 -2.86 -17.34
C GLU A 302 15.78 -4.05 -18.23
N ASN A 303 16.64 -5.08 -18.16
CA ASN A 303 16.43 -6.33 -18.88
C ASN A 303 15.36 -7.18 -18.18
N LEU A 304 14.11 -6.99 -18.59
CA LEU A 304 12.99 -7.73 -18.03
C LEU A 304 12.92 -9.22 -18.43
N ASP A 305 13.77 -9.67 -19.36
CA ASP A 305 13.88 -11.09 -19.75
C ASP A 305 15.05 -11.80 -19.06
N GLY A 306 15.67 -11.16 -18.07
CA GLY A 306 16.70 -11.73 -17.22
C GLY A 306 16.19 -12.82 -16.28
N THR A 307 17.14 -13.50 -15.62
CA THR A 307 16.87 -14.61 -14.67
C THR A 307 17.28 -14.29 -13.23
N THR A 308 17.79 -13.08 -12.98
CA THR A 308 18.28 -12.64 -11.66
C THR A 308 17.59 -11.36 -11.23
N LEU A 309 17.42 -11.17 -9.94
CA LEU A 309 16.89 -9.93 -9.38
C LEU A 309 17.76 -8.73 -9.74
N ILE A 310 17.12 -7.57 -9.94
CA ILE A 310 17.80 -6.29 -10.14
C ILE A 310 17.40 -5.41 -8.96
N CYS A 311 18.39 -4.98 -8.17
CA CYS A 311 18.16 -4.33 -6.89
C CYS A 311 18.79 -2.94 -6.85
N TYR A 312 18.04 -1.96 -6.33
CA TYR A 312 18.47 -0.59 -6.11
C TYR A 312 18.32 -0.24 -4.63
N PRO A 313 19.41 -0.06 -3.88
CA PRO A 313 19.32 0.44 -2.51
C PRO A 313 18.59 1.78 -2.46
N VAL A 314 17.79 2.00 -1.42
CA VAL A 314 17.16 3.31 -1.21
C VAL A 314 18.22 4.38 -0.99
N ILE A 315 17.98 5.58 -1.55
CA ILE A 315 18.89 6.70 -1.39
C ILE A 315 18.80 7.21 0.06
N GLN A 316 19.94 7.31 0.71
CA GLN A 316 20.06 7.76 2.10
C GLN A 316 20.51 9.22 2.17
N GLY A 317 20.09 9.89 3.24
CA GLY A 317 20.48 11.26 3.56
C GLY A 317 19.73 12.32 2.76
N GLU A 318 19.38 13.41 3.46
CA GLU A 318 18.64 14.53 2.88
C GLU A 318 19.46 15.25 1.80
N GLN A 319 18.81 15.57 0.69
CA GLN A 319 19.41 16.30 -0.42
C GLN A 319 18.82 17.71 -0.50
N VAL A 320 19.59 18.69 -0.09
CA VAL A 320 19.18 20.10 -0.14
C VAL A 320 19.75 20.77 -1.37
N HIS A 321 18.87 21.32 -2.21
CA HIS A 321 19.25 22.14 -3.36
C HIS A 321 19.40 23.59 -2.94
N PHE A 322 20.64 24.09 -2.92
CA PHE A 322 20.91 25.52 -2.70
C PHE A 322 20.72 26.30 -4.00
N GLN A 323 19.93 27.38 -3.93
CA GLN A 323 19.63 28.22 -5.11
C GLN A 323 20.63 29.37 -5.31
N ASN A 324 21.60 29.53 -4.41
CA ASN A 324 22.63 30.58 -4.42
C ASN A 324 24.04 30.01 -4.48
#